data_14400509a0343d68dff9d8623fac0e86
#
_entry.id   14400509a0343d68dff9d8623fac0e86
#
_cell.length_a   1.000
_cell.length_b   1.000
_cell.length_c   1.000
_cell.angle_alpha   90.00
_cell.angle_beta   90.00
_cell.angle_gamma   90.00
#
_symmetry.space_group_name_H-M   'P 1'
#
loop_
_entity.id
_entity.type
_entity.pdbx_description
1 polymer ?
#
loop_
_entity_poly.entity_id
_entity_poly.type
_entity_poly.pdbx_seq_one_letter_code
_entity_poly.pdbx_strand_id
1 'polypeptide(L)'
;PFSGWAANAASLAYGVGHGQLLHANGAETAINSGTGFDNLAGATSTLGGYLVYHVLASSNAAHTATIKVQDAATNTNPSFADITGATTGVITVTAGVSGIIAIGNAATVRRYLRWQIVLGTATSVTFVLSFHRS
;
A
#
# COMPACT_ATOMS: atom_id res chain seq x y z
N PRO A 1 -16.88 -9.27 -22.49
CA PRO A 1 -16.88 -8.08 -21.65
C PRO A 1 -15.59 -7.89 -20.86
N PHE A 2 -15.03 -8.93 -20.27
CA PHE A 2 -13.74 -8.79 -19.56
C PHE A 2 -12.52 -9.08 -20.43
N SER A 3 -12.72 -9.59 -21.63
CA SER A 3 -11.64 -9.87 -22.58
C SER A 3 -10.89 -8.60 -23.02
N GLY A 4 -11.54 -7.45 -23.03
CA GLY A 4 -10.93 -6.17 -23.28
C GLY A 4 -9.90 -5.74 -22.21
N TRP A 5 -10.04 -6.24 -20.99
CA TRP A 5 -9.08 -6.00 -19.93
C TRP A 5 -7.76 -6.71 -20.17
N ALA A 6 -7.83 -7.97 -20.59
CA ALA A 6 -6.63 -8.73 -20.88
C ALA A 6 -5.89 -8.24 -22.12
N ALA A 7 -6.61 -7.66 -23.06
CA ALA A 7 -6.06 -7.24 -24.34
C ALA A 7 -5.34 -5.88 -24.31
N ASN A 8 -5.56 -5.06 -23.28
CA ASN A 8 -5.00 -3.72 -23.24
C ASN A 8 -4.61 -3.28 -21.83
N ALA A 9 -3.53 -3.84 -21.33
CA ALA A 9 -2.98 -3.49 -20.02
C ALA A 9 -2.63 -2.01 -19.90
N ALA A 10 -2.23 -1.36 -20.98
CA ALA A 10 -1.93 0.06 -20.98
C ALA A 10 -3.18 0.93 -20.78
N SER A 11 -4.32 0.52 -21.35
CA SER A 11 -5.59 1.22 -21.13
C SER A 11 -6.15 1.00 -19.73
N LEU A 12 -5.92 -0.16 -19.13
CA LEU A 12 -6.29 -0.42 -17.75
C LEU A 12 -5.55 0.50 -16.77
N ALA A 13 -4.33 0.88 -17.11
CA ALA A 13 -3.54 1.78 -16.29
C ALA A 13 -4.13 3.20 -16.20
N TYR A 14 -4.96 3.58 -17.14
CA TYR A 14 -5.48 4.96 -17.23
C TYR A 14 -6.95 5.14 -16.82
N GLY A 15 -7.74 4.11 -16.84
CA GLY A 15 -9.18 4.28 -16.76
C GLY A 15 -9.92 3.43 -15.74
N VAL A 16 -9.29 2.44 -15.18
CA VAL A 16 -9.94 1.52 -14.24
C VAL A 16 -9.11 1.39 -12.99
N GLY A 17 -9.66 1.75 -11.87
CA GLY A 17 -9.06 1.49 -10.58
C GLY A 17 -8.80 -0.01 -10.43
N HIS A 18 -7.57 -0.39 -10.21
CA HIS A 18 -7.20 -1.79 -9.98
C HIS A 18 -6.31 -1.90 -8.73
N GLY A 19 -6.47 -3.01 -8.04
CA GLY A 19 -5.72 -3.28 -6.83
C GLY A 19 -4.34 -3.83 -7.15
N GLN A 20 -3.36 -3.39 -6.37
CA GLN A 20 -1.99 -3.89 -6.39
C GLN A 20 -1.66 -4.50 -5.04
N LEU A 21 -1.20 -5.74 -5.05
CA LEU A 21 -0.62 -6.36 -3.87
C LEU A 21 0.78 -5.75 -3.68
N LEU A 22 0.93 -4.92 -2.65
CA LEU A 22 2.21 -4.27 -2.34
C LEU A 22 3.06 -5.11 -1.40
N HIS A 23 2.44 -5.75 -0.39
CA HIS A 23 3.10 -6.67 0.54
C HIS A 23 2.34 -7.99 0.57
N ALA A 24 2.97 -9.05 0.08
CA ALA A 24 2.43 -10.40 0.19
C ALA A 24 2.55 -10.90 1.65
N ASN A 25 1.87 -12.01 1.96
CA ASN A 25 1.98 -12.62 3.29
C ASN A 25 3.46 -12.86 3.67
N GLY A 26 3.93 -12.12 4.64
CA GLY A 26 5.30 -12.16 5.13
C GLY A 26 5.45 -11.42 6.46
N ALA A 27 6.46 -11.82 7.22
CA ALA A 27 6.80 -11.21 8.49
C ALA A 27 7.88 -10.15 8.33
N GLU A 28 7.65 -8.97 8.91
CA GLU A 28 8.64 -7.90 9.02
C GLU A 28 9.10 -7.80 10.48
N THR A 29 10.41 -7.79 10.67
CA THR A 29 11.05 -7.78 12.00
C THR A 29 11.82 -6.50 12.29
N ALA A 30 11.79 -5.55 11.38
CA ALA A 30 12.41 -4.24 11.50
C ALA A 30 11.56 -3.19 10.78
N ILE A 31 11.87 -1.92 10.99
CA ILE A 31 11.36 -0.86 10.13
C ILE A 31 11.84 -1.15 8.71
N ASN A 32 10.91 -1.35 7.80
CA ASN A 32 11.22 -1.79 6.44
C ASN A 32 10.26 -1.18 5.42
N SER A 33 10.69 -1.19 4.17
CA SER A 33 9.87 -0.77 3.03
C SER A 33 10.13 -1.68 1.85
N GLY A 34 9.09 -1.92 1.04
CA GLY A 34 9.20 -2.68 -0.19
C GLY A 34 9.98 -1.96 -1.28
N THR A 35 10.27 -2.70 -2.32
CA THR A 35 10.71 -2.14 -3.59
C THR A 35 9.54 -1.42 -4.27
N GLY A 36 9.84 -0.39 -5.04
CA GLY A 36 8.81 0.34 -5.76
C GLY A 36 8.12 -0.54 -6.81
N PHE A 37 6.81 -0.60 -6.73
CA PHE A 37 5.96 -1.23 -7.73
C PHE A 37 5.61 -0.21 -8.82
N ASP A 38 5.88 -0.55 -10.09
CA ASP A 38 5.50 0.29 -11.23
C ASP A 38 4.02 0.05 -11.57
N ASN A 39 3.20 1.03 -11.31
CA ASN A 39 1.78 0.97 -11.63
C ASN A 39 1.48 1.18 -13.13
N LEU A 40 2.51 1.24 -13.96
CA LEU A 40 2.47 1.41 -15.43
C LEU A 40 1.68 2.64 -15.92
N ALA A 41 0.98 3.29 -15.04
CA ALA A 41 0.08 4.38 -15.38
C ALA A 41 0.80 5.64 -15.83
N GLY A 42 1.99 5.66 -16.21
CA GLY A 42 2.69 6.82 -16.78
C GLY A 42 2.38 8.19 -16.17
N ALA A 43 1.27 8.28 -15.47
CA ALA A 43 0.71 9.52 -14.97
C ALA A 43 0.41 9.45 -13.47
N THR A 44 0.61 10.55 -12.81
CA THR A 44 0.10 10.85 -11.50
C THR A 44 -1.42 10.98 -11.55
N SER A 45 -2.13 10.30 -10.68
CA SER A 45 -3.57 10.45 -10.48
C SER A 45 -3.82 11.42 -9.32
N THR A 46 -4.89 12.17 -9.40
CA THR A 46 -5.38 13.03 -8.31
C THR A 46 -6.69 12.53 -7.73
N LEU A 47 -7.03 11.28 -7.97
CA LEU A 47 -8.31 10.68 -7.56
C LEU A 47 -8.21 9.86 -6.26
N GLY A 48 -7.02 9.77 -5.66
CA GLY A 48 -6.81 9.02 -4.45
C GLY A 48 -6.84 7.51 -4.64
N GLY A 49 -7.47 6.81 -3.71
CA GLY A 49 -7.56 5.35 -3.73
C GLY A 49 -7.91 4.75 -2.37
N TYR A 50 -7.63 3.45 -2.23
CA TYR A 50 -7.89 2.69 -1.00
C TYR A 50 -6.67 1.85 -0.63
N LEU A 51 -6.27 1.96 0.63
CA LEU A 51 -5.32 1.07 1.27
C LEU A 51 -6.12 -0.03 1.97
N VAL A 52 -5.78 -1.29 1.69
CA VAL A 52 -6.41 -2.45 2.33
C VAL A 52 -5.32 -3.26 3.02
N TYR A 53 -5.49 -3.51 4.31
CA TYR A 53 -4.51 -4.26 5.09
C TYR A 53 -5.16 -5.36 5.92
N HIS A 54 -4.40 -6.41 6.20
CA HIS A 54 -4.77 -7.48 7.12
C HIS A 54 -3.54 -7.95 7.88
N VAL A 55 -3.59 -7.86 9.20
CA VAL A 55 -2.57 -8.39 10.11
C VAL A 55 -2.88 -9.85 10.40
N LEU A 56 -1.94 -10.72 10.10
CA LEU A 56 -2.09 -12.17 10.24
C LEU A 56 -1.48 -12.69 11.55
N ALA A 57 -0.37 -12.09 11.97
CA ALA A 57 0.30 -12.41 13.21
C ALA A 57 1.17 -11.25 13.69
N SER A 58 1.46 -11.22 14.98
CA SER A 58 2.45 -10.30 15.56
C SER A 58 3.18 -10.96 16.71
N SER A 59 4.28 -10.35 17.11
CA SER A 59 5.08 -10.82 18.25
C SER A 59 4.32 -10.82 19.58
N ASN A 60 3.31 -9.94 19.71
CA ASN A 60 2.40 -9.88 20.84
C ASN A 60 1.14 -9.11 20.43
N ALA A 61 -0.03 -9.59 20.89
CA ALA A 61 -1.33 -9.03 20.54
C ALA A 61 -1.54 -7.57 21.02
N ALA A 62 -0.81 -7.14 22.04
CA ALA A 62 -0.89 -5.77 22.56
C ALA A 62 0.14 -4.80 21.93
N HIS A 63 1.02 -5.31 21.08
CA HIS A 63 2.04 -4.49 20.44
C HIS A 63 1.46 -3.61 19.34
N THR A 64 2.20 -2.57 18.97
CA THR A 64 1.78 -1.56 18.00
C THR A 64 2.71 -1.50 16.80
N ALA A 65 2.14 -1.13 15.67
CA ALA A 65 2.87 -0.79 14.44
C ALA A 65 2.07 0.24 13.61
N THR A 66 2.71 0.80 12.61
CA THR A 66 2.09 1.65 11.59
C THR A 66 2.40 1.06 10.22
N ILE A 67 1.37 0.82 9.43
CA ILE A 67 1.48 0.36 8.04
C ILE A 67 1.05 1.52 7.13
N LYS A 68 1.82 1.78 6.08
CA LYS A 68 1.52 2.86 5.16
C LYS A 68 1.97 2.59 3.73
N VAL A 69 1.45 3.36 2.80
CA VAL A 69 1.84 3.35 1.41
C VAL A 69 2.56 4.65 1.08
N GLN A 70 3.65 4.51 0.37
CA GLN A 70 4.46 5.60 -0.17
C GLN A 70 4.42 5.59 -1.69
N ASP A 71 4.60 6.74 -2.28
CA ASP A 71 4.67 6.89 -3.72
C ASP A 71 5.88 7.68 -4.18
N ALA A 72 6.20 7.56 -5.47
CA ALA A 72 7.28 8.32 -6.10
C ALA A 72 7.02 8.54 -7.60
N ALA A 73 7.61 9.59 -8.14
CA ALA A 73 7.66 9.82 -9.59
C ALA A 73 8.74 8.96 -10.27
N THR A 74 9.80 8.62 -9.54
CA THR A 74 10.91 7.78 -10.00
C THR A 74 11.11 6.62 -9.03
N ASN A 75 11.47 5.44 -9.55
CA ASN A 75 11.67 4.23 -8.74
C ASN A 75 13.06 4.21 -8.09
N THR A 76 13.35 5.22 -7.30
CA THR A 76 14.60 5.32 -6.54
C THR A 76 14.28 5.55 -5.06
N ASN A 77 14.99 4.88 -4.17
CA ASN A 77 14.68 4.87 -2.75
C ASN A 77 14.46 6.26 -2.11
N PRO A 78 15.31 7.28 -2.35
CA PRO A 78 15.11 8.60 -1.75
C PRO A 78 13.88 9.36 -2.25
N SER A 79 13.30 8.93 -3.38
CA SER A 79 12.17 9.63 -4.02
C SER A 79 10.80 9.29 -3.42
N PHE A 80 10.71 8.22 -2.63
CA PHE A 80 9.45 7.79 -2.03
C PHE A 80 9.07 8.67 -0.84
N ALA A 81 7.83 9.12 -0.84
CA ALA A 81 7.23 9.89 0.25
C ALA A 81 5.86 9.31 0.62
N ASP A 82 5.42 9.57 1.85
CA ASP A 82 4.12 9.10 2.32
C ASP A 82 3.00 9.74 1.49
N ILE A 83 2.05 8.93 1.04
CA ILE A 83 0.80 9.42 0.47
C ILE A 83 -0.07 9.92 1.62
N THR A 84 -0.54 11.16 1.52
CA THR A 84 -1.40 11.75 2.53
C THR A 84 -2.66 10.90 2.74
N GLY A 85 -2.87 10.44 3.96
CA GLY A 85 -3.99 9.59 4.33
C GLY A 85 -3.80 8.09 4.10
N ALA A 86 -2.76 7.66 3.39
CA ALA A 86 -2.48 6.25 3.14
C ALA A 86 -1.71 5.59 4.30
N THR A 87 -2.26 5.65 5.48
CA THR A 87 -1.65 5.12 6.71
C THR A 87 -2.70 4.58 7.66
N THR A 88 -2.37 3.49 8.34
CA THR A 88 -3.20 2.99 9.46
C THR A 88 -3.14 3.92 10.68
N GLY A 89 -2.15 4.85 10.73
CA GLY A 89 -1.75 5.39 12.01
C GLY A 89 -1.18 4.29 12.90
N VAL A 90 -0.98 4.59 14.18
CA VAL A 90 -0.55 3.58 15.15
C VAL A 90 -1.72 2.66 15.46
N ILE A 91 -1.60 1.38 15.13
CA ILE A 91 -2.60 0.35 15.43
C ILE A 91 -2.03 -0.72 16.35
N THR A 92 -2.89 -1.35 17.13
CA THR A 92 -2.56 -2.58 17.84
C THR A 92 -2.59 -3.74 16.85
N VAL A 93 -1.47 -4.46 16.73
CA VAL A 93 -1.27 -5.49 15.70
C VAL A 93 -1.70 -6.88 16.16
N THR A 94 -2.93 -7.00 16.64
CA THR A 94 -3.54 -8.29 16.95
C THR A 94 -3.84 -9.06 15.66
N ALA A 95 -3.62 -10.38 15.67
CA ALA A 95 -4.00 -11.23 14.55
C ALA A 95 -5.48 -11.07 14.20
N GLY A 96 -5.77 -10.91 12.91
CA GLY A 96 -7.12 -10.66 12.40
C GLY A 96 -7.50 -9.18 12.29
N VAL A 97 -6.71 -8.26 12.82
CA VAL A 97 -6.94 -6.82 12.58
C VAL A 97 -6.79 -6.51 11.10
N SER A 98 -7.79 -5.88 10.55
CA SER A 98 -7.84 -5.52 9.13
C SER A 98 -8.61 -4.23 8.91
N GLY A 99 -8.45 -3.61 7.78
CA GLY A 99 -9.20 -2.42 7.45
C GLY A 99 -9.03 -1.98 6.00
N ILE A 100 -9.92 -1.09 5.62
CA ILE A 100 -9.89 -0.36 4.35
C ILE A 100 -9.83 1.13 4.70
N ILE A 101 -8.80 1.80 4.20
CA ILE A 101 -8.59 3.23 4.43
C ILE A 101 -8.77 3.96 3.10
N ALA A 102 -9.80 4.76 3.01
CA ALA A 102 -10.04 5.61 1.85
C ALA A 102 -9.09 6.82 1.88
N ILE A 103 -8.47 7.07 0.74
CA ILE A 103 -7.67 8.26 0.50
C ILE A 103 -8.52 9.23 -0.31
N GLY A 104 -8.61 10.47 0.14
CA GLY A 104 -9.50 11.46 -0.45
C GLY A 104 -9.29 11.67 -1.96
N ASN A 105 -10.38 11.99 -2.65
CA ASN A 105 -10.41 12.16 -4.11
C ASN A 105 -9.50 13.26 -4.66
N ALA A 106 -8.92 14.09 -3.81
CA ALA A 106 -7.94 15.11 -4.20
C ALA A 106 -6.50 14.69 -3.88
N ALA A 107 -6.30 13.50 -3.31
CA ALA A 107 -4.97 13.02 -2.98
C ALA A 107 -4.22 12.58 -4.24
N THR A 108 -3.04 13.12 -4.41
CA THR A 108 -2.13 12.75 -5.49
C THR A 108 -1.52 11.38 -5.20
N VAL A 109 -1.58 10.49 -6.17
CA VAL A 109 -0.92 9.19 -6.15
C VAL A 109 -0.02 9.09 -7.37
N ARG A 110 1.30 9.05 -7.16
CA ARG A 110 2.31 9.01 -8.21
C ARG A 110 2.48 7.59 -8.79
N ARG A 111 3.28 7.46 -9.83
CA ARG A 111 3.43 6.23 -10.62
C ARG A 111 3.90 5.03 -9.81
N TYR A 112 4.97 5.20 -9.04
CA TYR A 112 5.58 4.09 -8.31
C TYR A 112 5.03 4.05 -6.89
N LEU A 113 4.64 2.87 -6.43
CA LEU A 113 4.08 2.63 -5.09
C LEU A 113 4.97 1.65 -4.34
N ARG A 114 5.08 1.83 -3.03
CA ARG A 114 5.65 0.83 -2.14
C ARG A 114 4.94 0.82 -0.78
N TRP A 115 5.05 -0.29 -0.11
CA TRP A 115 4.66 -0.39 1.29
C TRP A 115 5.77 0.10 2.21
N GLN A 116 5.42 0.52 3.39
CA GLN A 116 6.33 0.72 4.51
C GLN A 116 5.65 0.27 5.80
N ILE A 117 6.41 -0.37 6.68
CA ILE A 117 6.02 -0.63 8.06
C ILE A 117 6.98 0.07 9.02
N VAL A 118 6.41 0.66 10.07
CA VAL A 118 7.16 1.17 11.23
C VAL A 118 6.70 0.37 12.42
N LEU A 119 7.58 -0.45 12.98
CA LEU A 119 7.32 -1.20 14.20
C LEU A 119 7.37 -0.23 15.39
N GLY A 120 6.24 -0.13 16.12
CA GLY A 120 6.19 0.60 17.38
C GLY A 120 6.77 -0.24 18.51
N THR A 121 5.93 -0.92 19.26
CA THR A 121 6.36 -1.88 20.28
C THR A 121 6.48 -3.31 19.74
N ALA A 122 5.96 -3.58 18.53
CA ALA A 122 6.08 -4.89 17.91
C ALA A 122 7.53 -5.17 17.49
N THR A 123 7.96 -6.40 17.67
CA THR A 123 9.26 -6.92 17.18
C THR A 123 9.09 -7.78 15.92
N SER A 124 7.86 -8.16 15.59
CA SER A 124 7.52 -8.84 14.35
C SER A 124 6.05 -8.61 14.03
N VAL A 125 5.73 -8.36 12.78
CA VAL A 125 4.35 -8.26 12.28
C VAL A 125 4.27 -8.97 10.93
N THR A 126 3.37 -9.95 10.84
CA THR A 126 3.01 -10.62 9.58
C THR A 126 1.75 -9.98 9.03
N PHE A 127 1.78 -9.47 7.84
CA PHE A 127 0.64 -8.77 7.25
C PHE A 127 0.57 -8.92 5.73
N VAL A 128 -0.57 -8.56 5.19
CA VAL A 128 -0.81 -8.36 3.74
C VAL A 128 -1.26 -6.92 3.53
N LEU A 129 -0.79 -6.29 2.49
CA LEU A 129 -1.16 -4.94 2.12
C LEU A 129 -1.39 -4.85 0.62
N SER A 130 -2.52 -4.29 0.25
CA SER A 130 -2.80 -3.90 -1.12
C SER A 130 -3.19 -2.42 -1.21
N PHE A 131 -3.04 -1.87 -2.39
CA PHE A 131 -3.48 -0.53 -2.71
C PHE A 131 -4.33 -0.55 -3.98
N HIS A 132 -5.47 0.10 -3.92
CA HIS A 132 -6.39 0.27 -5.04
C HIS A 132 -6.43 1.74 -5.41
N ARG A 133 -6.05 2.03 -6.62
CA ARG A 133 -6.07 3.39 -7.18
C ARG A 133 -7.45 3.71 -7.73
N SER A 134 -7.95 4.90 -7.47
CA SER A 134 -9.19 5.39 -8.07
C SER A 134 -8.93 6.13 -9.37
#